data_6a4642244727ae39fa4e67cea3ff47a3
#
_entry.id   6a4642244727ae39fa4e67cea3ff47a3
#
_cell.length_a   1.000
_cell.length_b   1.000
_cell.length_c   1.000
_cell.angle_alpha   90.00
_cell.angle_beta   90.00
_cell.angle_gamma   90.00
#
_symmetry.space_group_name_H-M   'P 1'
#
loop_
_entity.id
_entity.type
_entity.pdbx_description
1 polymer ?
#
loop_
_entity_poly.entity_id
_entity_poly.type
_entity_poly.pdbx_seq_one_letter_code
_entity_poly.pdbx_strand_id
1 'polypeptide(L)'
;VNFGLGATLIFTLITYFVAWSCEWSSVHNGFPFGLYHYIPATVGREIWVGGVPFMDSLSFTFLAFASYTVALLVSCPLYRRGLDLRELDTTSLRRAPRVWLLASLFMVMIDAVVDPLSVRGDRWFLGKIFWYDPPGPHFGVPISNYVGWFFVAAVSVRIFQWLEGRLRRPGVKPLGVMPGIPSRALLGPALYGGIVVFAITMLFRIGAQQIAWASVFIFVPFAAMVIHIVTRPDSYGNDEAIERHLAEFPYNAPFIERVESHADKR
;
A
#
# COMPACT_ATOMS: atom_id res chain seq x y z
N VAL A 1 -0.90 0.00 12.42
CA VAL A 1 -0.37 -1.35 12.18
C VAL A 1 0.69 -1.71 13.22
N ASN A 2 0.72 -2.97 13.70
CA ASN A 2 1.62 -3.43 14.77
C ASN A 2 2.96 -3.96 14.23
N PHE A 3 3.53 -3.38 13.16
CA PHE A 3 4.77 -3.90 12.56
C PHE A 3 6.04 -3.47 13.32
N GLY A 4 6.13 -2.21 13.72
CA GLY A 4 7.35 -1.64 14.30
C GLY A 4 8.44 -1.33 13.28
N LEU A 5 9.47 -0.62 13.73
CA LEU A 5 10.53 -0.10 12.85
C LEU A 5 11.29 -1.22 12.11
N GLY A 6 11.66 -2.30 12.81
CA GLY A 6 12.42 -3.40 12.19
C GLY A 6 11.67 -4.07 11.05
N ALA A 7 10.37 -4.40 11.25
CA ALA A 7 9.55 -5.01 10.21
C ALA A 7 9.29 -4.03 9.05
N THR A 8 9.12 -2.74 9.33
CA THR A 8 8.98 -1.71 8.29
C THR A 8 10.25 -1.60 7.45
N LEU A 9 11.44 -1.58 8.07
CA LEU A 9 12.72 -1.57 7.34
C LEU A 9 12.90 -2.83 6.49
N ILE A 10 12.56 -4.00 7.01
CA ILE A 10 12.61 -5.26 6.26
C ILE A 10 11.66 -5.20 5.05
N PHE A 11 10.44 -4.72 5.24
CA PHE A 11 9.49 -4.53 4.13
C PHE A 11 10.04 -3.58 3.07
N THR A 12 10.59 -2.44 3.50
CA THR A 12 11.21 -1.44 2.62
C THR A 12 12.35 -2.05 1.80
N LEU A 13 13.26 -2.76 2.44
CA LEU A 13 14.40 -3.39 1.75
C LEU A 13 13.93 -4.45 0.75
N ILE A 14 13.02 -5.34 1.14
CA ILE A 14 12.48 -6.36 0.23
C ILE A 14 11.85 -5.69 -0.98
N THR A 15 10.95 -4.74 -0.76
CA THR A 15 10.22 -4.08 -1.85
C THR A 15 11.15 -3.29 -2.76
N TYR A 16 12.12 -2.58 -2.17
CA TYR A 16 13.13 -1.85 -2.94
C TYR A 16 13.91 -2.78 -3.89
N PHE A 17 14.45 -3.88 -3.37
CA PHE A 17 15.25 -4.79 -4.20
C PHE A 17 14.41 -5.51 -5.25
N VAL A 18 13.17 -5.89 -4.94
CA VAL A 18 12.27 -6.50 -5.92
C VAL A 18 11.92 -5.49 -7.03
N ALA A 19 11.55 -4.25 -6.65
CA ALA A 19 11.24 -3.19 -7.60
C ALA A 19 12.45 -2.87 -8.48
N TRP A 20 13.59 -2.57 -7.87
CA TRP A 20 14.82 -2.28 -8.59
C TRP A 20 15.20 -3.39 -9.58
N SER A 21 15.08 -4.66 -9.19
CA SER A 21 15.38 -5.79 -10.08
C SER A 21 14.44 -5.85 -11.28
N CYS A 22 13.14 -5.56 -11.04
CA CYS A 22 12.13 -5.51 -12.11
C CYS A 22 12.34 -4.31 -13.05
N GLU A 23 12.67 -3.14 -12.50
CA GLU A 23 12.98 -1.94 -13.30
C GLU A 23 14.23 -2.15 -14.12
N TRP A 24 15.30 -2.64 -13.50
CA TRP A 24 16.53 -2.96 -14.19
C TRP A 24 16.31 -3.96 -15.34
N SER A 25 15.54 -5.02 -15.08
CA SER A 25 15.17 -5.99 -16.11
C SER A 25 14.35 -5.35 -17.24
N SER A 26 13.36 -4.52 -16.90
CA SER A 26 12.47 -3.90 -17.89
C SER A 26 13.21 -2.93 -18.81
N VAL A 27 14.16 -2.17 -18.29
CA VAL A 27 15.02 -1.28 -19.10
C VAL A 27 15.89 -2.06 -20.11
N HIS A 28 16.25 -3.32 -19.79
CA HIS A 28 17.13 -4.12 -20.65
C HIS A 28 16.37 -5.07 -21.59
N ASN A 29 15.26 -5.65 -21.16
CA ASN A 29 14.54 -6.70 -21.90
C ASN A 29 13.00 -6.55 -21.91
N GLY A 30 12.46 -5.53 -21.26
CA GLY A 30 11.03 -5.26 -21.21
C GLY A 30 10.25 -6.05 -20.17
N PHE A 31 10.85 -6.95 -19.38
CA PHE A 31 10.13 -7.73 -18.37
C PHE A 31 10.36 -7.16 -16.96
N PRO A 32 9.32 -6.96 -16.12
CA PRO A 32 7.89 -7.25 -16.35
C PRO A 32 7.05 -6.05 -16.83
N PHE A 33 7.57 -4.81 -16.77
CA PHE A 33 6.78 -3.59 -16.98
C PHE A 33 6.52 -3.23 -18.46
N GLY A 34 7.22 -3.87 -19.40
CA GLY A 34 7.37 -3.44 -20.76
C GLY A 34 8.72 -2.73 -20.96
N LEU A 35 9.14 -2.55 -22.21
CA LEU A 35 10.36 -1.83 -22.50
C LEU A 35 10.13 -0.33 -22.30
N TYR A 36 10.95 0.29 -21.45
CA TYR A 36 10.96 1.72 -21.23
C TYR A 36 12.39 2.23 -21.00
N HIS A 37 12.56 3.52 -21.15
CA HIS A 37 13.85 4.17 -21.05
C HIS A 37 13.80 5.32 -20.07
N TYR A 38 14.75 5.38 -19.17
CA TYR A 38 14.94 6.54 -18.33
C TYR A 38 15.60 7.69 -19.09
N ILE A 39 15.24 8.91 -18.73
CA ILE A 39 15.85 10.14 -19.27
C ILE A 39 16.97 10.56 -18.31
N PRO A 40 18.22 10.61 -18.76
CA PRO A 40 19.38 10.85 -17.88
C PRO A 40 19.52 12.32 -17.44
N ALA A 41 18.43 13.10 -17.43
CA ALA A 41 18.46 14.52 -17.07
C ALA A 41 18.84 14.78 -15.61
N THR A 42 18.68 13.77 -14.75
CA THR A 42 18.97 13.85 -13.30
C THR A 42 20.29 13.18 -12.93
N VAL A 43 21.03 12.62 -13.88
CA VAL A 43 22.38 12.05 -13.65
C VAL A 43 23.29 13.13 -13.04
N GLY A 44 23.90 12.81 -11.91
CA GLY A 44 24.72 13.74 -11.13
C GLY A 44 23.94 14.64 -10.15
N ARG A 45 22.59 14.59 -10.17
CA ARG A 45 21.72 15.30 -9.20
C ARG A 45 21.00 14.35 -8.25
N GLU A 46 20.83 13.10 -8.66
CA GLU A 46 20.30 12.01 -7.84
C GLU A 46 21.17 10.75 -7.95
N ILE A 47 20.94 9.80 -7.04
CA ILE A 47 21.64 8.52 -7.03
C ILE A 47 21.03 7.61 -8.12
N TRP A 48 21.89 7.03 -8.96
CA TRP A 48 21.54 6.02 -9.95
C TRP A 48 22.21 4.69 -9.61
N VAL A 49 21.47 3.60 -9.66
CA VAL A 49 21.97 2.25 -9.35
C VAL A 49 21.70 1.35 -10.55
N GLY A 50 22.76 0.95 -11.26
CA GLY A 50 22.64 0.08 -12.45
C GLY A 50 21.77 0.65 -13.57
N GLY A 51 21.76 1.99 -13.76
CA GLY A 51 20.95 2.65 -14.78
C GLY A 51 19.50 2.92 -14.37
N VAL A 52 19.15 2.68 -13.10
CA VAL A 52 17.83 2.96 -12.52
C VAL A 52 17.96 4.05 -11.46
N PRO A 53 17.10 5.10 -11.45
CA PRO A 53 17.08 6.10 -10.40
C PRO A 53 16.71 5.47 -9.04
N PHE A 54 17.50 5.76 -8.01
CA PHE A 54 17.28 5.23 -6.67
C PHE A 54 15.87 5.57 -6.12
N MET A 55 15.43 6.80 -6.36
CA MET A 55 14.16 7.30 -5.84
C MET A 55 12.96 6.63 -6.52
N ASP A 56 13.10 6.18 -7.76
CA ASP A 56 12.04 5.49 -8.50
C ASP A 56 11.73 4.14 -7.82
N SER A 57 12.73 3.27 -7.69
CA SER A 57 12.57 2.00 -6.95
C SER A 57 12.12 2.20 -5.48
N LEU A 58 12.57 3.30 -4.84
CA LEU A 58 12.16 3.62 -3.48
C LEU A 58 10.66 3.97 -3.39
N SER A 59 10.09 4.54 -4.45
CA SER A 59 8.67 4.90 -4.50
C SER A 59 7.75 3.69 -4.33
N PHE A 60 8.12 2.55 -4.89
CA PHE A 60 7.37 1.30 -4.73
C PHE A 60 7.22 0.89 -3.27
N THR A 61 8.17 1.22 -2.41
CA THR A 61 8.16 0.77 -1.01
C THR A 61 6.99 1.36 -0.22
N PHE A 62 6.75 2.66 -0.33
CA PHE A 62 5.65 3.30 0.38
C PHE A 62 4.30 3.06 -0.30
N LEU A 63 4.26 2.93 -1.64
CA LEU A 63 3.05 2.58 -2.39
C LEU A 63 2.58 1.16 -2.05
N ALA A 64 3.49 0.19 -2.03
CA ALA A 64 3.20 -1.18 -1.63
C ALA A 64 2.78 -1.27 -0.15
N PHE A 65 3.44 -0.51 0.74
CA PHE A 65 3.07 -0.47 2.15
C PHE A 65 1.68 0.13 2.35
N ALA A 66 1.37 1.25 1.70
CA ALA A 66 0.05 1.85 1.73
C ALA A 66 -1.03 0.87 1.22
N SER A 67 -0.78 0.22 0.08
CA SER A 67 -1.67 -0.80 -0.49
C SER A 67 -1.89 -1.99 0.46
N TYR A 68 -0.82 -2.45 1.12
CA TYR A 68 -0.90 -3.53 2.11
C TYR A 68 -1.71 -3.13 3.34
N THR A 69 -1.57 -1.91 3.83
CA THR A 69 -2.36 -1.41 4.97
C THR A 69 -3.84 -1.26 4.64
N VAL A 70 -4.19 -0.82 3.42
CA VAL A 70 -5.59 -0.84 2.96
C VAL A 70 -6.13 -2.27 2.89
N ALA A 71 -5.33 -3.22 2.39
CA ALA A 71 -5.72 -4.63 2.35
C ALA A 71 -5.98 -5.21 3.75
N LEU A 72 -5.21 -4.79 4.76
CA LEU A 72 -5.45 -5.14 6.16
C LEU A 72 -6.73 -4.52 6.68
N LEU A 73 -6.96 -3.21 6.46
CA LEU A 73 -8.17 -2.52 6.90
C LEU A 73 -9.45 -3.21 6.40
N VAL A 74 -9.46 -3.62 5.12
CA VAL A 74 -10.64 -4.27 4.51
C VAL A 74 -10.74 -5.78 4.82
N SER A 75 -9.70 -6.34 5.43
CA SER A 75 -9.61 -7.80 5.69
C SER A 75 -9.70 -8.17 7.16
N CYS A 76 -9.28 -7.31 8.07
CA CYS A 76 -9.27 -7.59 9.50
C CYS A 76 -10.57 -7.13 10.16
N PRO A 77 -11.02 -7.81 11.23
CA PRO A 77 -12.06 -7.25 12.08
C PRO A 77 -11.60 -5.91 12.66
N LEU A 78 -12.54 -5.00 12.82
CA LEU A 78 -12.29 -3.66 13.33
C LEU A 78 -12.73 -3.55 14.80
N TYR A 79 -12.12 -2.63 15.50
CA TYR A 79 -12.54 -2.17 16.83
C TYR A 79 -12.69 -0.66 16.79
N ARG A 80 -13.75 -0.15 17.41
CA ARG A 80 -14.02 1.28 17.45
C ARG A 80 -14.42 1.73 18.86
N ARG A 81 -13.76 2.79 19.32
CA ARG A 81 -14.12 3.50 20.55
C ARG A 81 -14.20 4.99 20.25
N GLY A 82 -15.42 5.50 20.10
CA GLY A 82 -15.64 6.86 19.65
C GLY A 82 -15.05 7.10 18.26
N LEU A 83 -14.06 7.98 18.15
CA LEU A 83 -13.33 8.24 16.91
C LEU A 83 -12.10 7.34 16.73
N ASP A 84 -11.69 6.58 17.75
CA ASP A 84 -10.54 5.67 17.65
C ASP A 84 -10.93 4.38 16.93
N LEU A 85 -10.42 4.21 15.71
CA LEU A 85 -10.58 3.03 14.89
C LEU A 85 -9.29 2.21 14.85
N ARG A 86 -9.39 0.92 15.15
CA ARG A 86 -8.26 -0.02 15.20
C ARG A 86 -8.55 -1.29 14.41
N GLU A 87 -7.53 -1.88 13.84
CA GLU A 87 -7.60 -3.23 13.26
C GLU A 87 -7.31 -4.25 14.36
N LEU A 88 -8.13 -5.28 14.45
CA LEU A 88 -7.88 -6.46 15.29
C LEU A 88 -7.10 -7.48 14.48
N ASP A 89 -5.94 -7.07 13.99
CA ASP A 89 -5.07 -7.90 13.19
C ASP A 89 -4.37 -8.98 14.03
N THR A 90 -4.08 -10.12 13.40
CA THR A 90 -3.26 -11.21 13.94
C THR A 90 -2.23 -11.61 12.89
N THR A 91 -1.20 -12.34 13.29
CA THR A 91 -0.18 -12.83 12.33
C THR A 91 -0.83 -13.71 11.26
N SER A 92 -1.82 -14.52 11.64
CA SER A 92 -2.55 -15.38 10.69
C SER A 92 -3.36 -14.56 9.68
N LEU A 93 -4.06 -13.53 10.12
CA LEU A 93 -4.83 -12.63 9.24
C LEU A 93 -3.91 -11.86 8.29
N ARG A 94 -2.79 -11.33 8.79
CA ARG A 94 -1.80 -10.63 7.96
C ARG A 94 -1.23 -11.51 6.85
N ARG A 95 -1.09 -12.82 7.10
CA ARG A 95 -0.56 -13.81 6.16
C ARG A 95 -1.63 -14.46 5.28
N ALA A 96 -2.89 -14.10 5.46
CA ALA A 96 -3.99 -14.66 4.68
C ALA A 96 -3.81 -14.38 3.18
N PRO A 97 -4.09 -15.36 2.29
CA PRO A 97 -3.98 -15.18 0.85
C PRO A 97 -4.79 -13.98 0.31
N ARG A 98 -5.95 -13.70 0.93
CA ARG A 98 -6.77 -12.55 0.54
C ARG A 98 -6.06 -11.22 0.76
N VAL A 99 -5.30 -11.06 1.86
CA VAL A 99 -4.54 -9.83 2.14
C VAL A 99 -3.43 -9.65 1.12
N TRP A 100 -2.71 -10.71 0.80
CA TRP A 100 -1.70 -10.73 -0.24
C TRP A 100 -2.28 -10.31 -1.60
N LEU A 101 -3.39 -10.94 -2.02
CA LEU A 101 -4.03 -10.65 -3.30
C LEU A 101 -4.56 -9.22 -3.36
N LEU A 102 -5.27 -8.76 -2.32
CA LEU A 102 -5.82 -7.40 -2.26
C LEU A 102 -4.71 -6.35 -2.24
N ALA A 103 -3.62 -6.54 -1.49
CA ALA A 103 -2.48 -5.63 -1.50
C ALA A 103 -1.90 -5.48 -2.90
N SER A 104 -1.75 -6.60 -3.63
CA SER A 104 -1.25 -6.59 -5.00
C SER A 104 -2.20 -5.89 -5.98
N LEU A 105 -3.50 -6.11 -5.85
CA LEU A 105 -4.51 -5.43 -6.67
C LEU A 105 -4.58 -3.93 -6.37
N PHE A 106 -4.52 -3.52 -5.10
CA PHE A 106 -4.53 -2.11 -4.71
C PHE A 106 -3.28 -1.38 -5.19
N MET A 107 -2.14 -2.09 -5.28
CA MET A 107 -0.92 -1.55 -5.89
C MET A 107 -1.11 -1.26 -7.39
N VAL A 108 -1.78 -2.15 -8.12
CA VAL A 108 -2.14 -1.92 -9.53
C VAL A 108 -3.14 -0.77 -9.68
N MET A 109 -4.12 -0.69 -8.77
CA MET A 109 -5.12 0.38 -8.83
C MET A 109 -4.48 1.77 -8.66
N ILE A 110 -3.53 1.94 -7.73
CA ILE A 110 -2.86 3.22 -7.55
C ILE A 110 -2.02 3.58 -8.76
N ASP A 111 -1.35 2.60 -9.36
CA ASP A 111 -0.56 2.76 -10.57
C ASP A 111 -1.41 3.18 -11.78
N ALA A 112 -2.65 2.70 -11.88
CA ALA A 112 -3.58 3.09 -12.96
C ALA A 112 -3.83 4.62 -13.04
N VAL A 113 -3.48 5.37 -12.00
CA VAL A 113 -3.54 6.85 -11.97
C VAL A 113 -2.14 7.47 -11.97
N VAL A 114 -1.20 6.87 -11.23
CA VAL A 114 0.13 7.45 -11.04
C VAL A 114 0.95 7.38 -12.32
N ASP A 115 0.99 6.26 -13.00
CA ASP A 115 1.79 6.13 -14.23
C ASP A 115 1.29 6.98 -15.40
N PRO A 116 -0.03 7.04 -15.71
CA PRO A 116 -0.53 7.99 -16.71
C PRO A 116 -0.20 9.45 -16.41
N LEU A 117 -0.07 9.83 -15.13
CA LEU A 117 0.41 11.15 -14.72
C LEU A 117 1.94 11.27 -14.91
N SER A 118 2.70 10.23 -14.54
CA SER A 118 4.17 10.23 -14.56
C SER A 118 4.74 10.31 -15.98
N VAL A 119 4.14 9.62 -16.96
CA VAL A 119 4.54 9.74 -18.38
C VAL A 119 4.30 11.13 -18.97
N ARG A 120 3.57 12.01 -18.26
CA ARG A 120 3.33 13.43 -18.57
C ARG A 120 4.10 14.36 -17.64
N GLY A 121 5.19 13.88 -17.07
CA GLY A 121 5.99 14.60 -16.09
C GLY A 121 6.47 15.97 -16.57
N ASP A 122 6.68 16.14 -17.88
CA ASP A 122 7.03 17.42 -18.52
C ASP A 122 5.98 18.54 -18.30
N ARG A 123 4.75 18.20 -17.91
CA ARG A 123 3.65 19.15 -17.67
C ARG A 123 3.50 19.58 -16.21
N TRP A 124 4.32 19.04 -15.31
CA TRP A 124 4.29 19.37 -13.89
C TRP A 124 5.69 19.27 -13.26
N PHE A 125 5.82 19.50 -11.95
CA PHE A 125 7.11 19.66 -11.28
C PHE A 125 8.00 18.40 -11.28
N LEU A 126 7.45 17.20 -11.56
CA LEU A 126 8.23 15.97 -11.60
C LEU A 126 9.30 16.00 -12.70
N GLY A 127 8.99 16.62 -13.82
CA GLY A 127 9.78 16.47 -15.04
C GLY A 127 9.51 15.13 -15.72
N LYS A 128 9.95 15.01 -16.97
CA LYS A 128 9.86 13.75 -17.69
C LYS A 128 11.04 12.86 -17.32
N ILE A 129 10.79 11.79 -16.59
CA ILE A 129 11.83 10.89 -16.07
C ILE A 129 11.98 9.61 -16.86
N PHE A 130 10.91 9.13 -17.53
CA PHE A 130 10.93 7.95 -18.38
C PHE A 130 9.89 8.03 -19.51
N TRP A 131 9.98 7.09 -20.46
CA TRP A 131 8.99 6.88 -21.53
C TRP A 131 8.98 5.42 -21.98
N TYR A 132 7.81 4.91 -22.42
CA TYR A 132 7.63 3.54 -22.91
C TYR A 132 7.87 3.48 -24.43
N ASP A 133 8.46 2.37 -24.88
CA ASP A 133 8.69 2.09 -26.30
C ASP A 133 8.18 0.68 -26.67
N PRO A 134 7.08 0.57 -27.43
CA PRO A 134 6.16 1.64 -27.87
C PRO A 134 5.27 2.16 -26.71
N PRO A 135 4.66 3.36 -26.86
CA PRO A 135 3.65 3.84 -25.91
C PRO A 135 2.48 2.86 -25.82
N GLY A 136 2.00 2.60 -24.58
CA GLY A 136 0.93 1.64 -24.33
C GLY A 136 -0.49 2.20 -24.54
N PRO A 137 -1.51 1.31 -24.56
CA PRO A 137 -2.90 1.67 -24.85
C PRO A 137 -3.59 2.45 -23.73
N HIS A 138 -3.13 2.32 -22.47
CA HIS A 138 -3.71 3.05 -21.35
C HIS A 138 -3.01 4.39 -21.16
N PHE A 139 -3.41 5.39 -21.95
CA PHE A 139 -2.88 6.75 -21.88
C PHE A 139 -1.36 6.86 -21.98
N GLY A 140 -0.74 5.95 -22.75
CA GLY A 140 0.70 5.86 -22.96
C GLY A 140 1.40 4.79 -22.11
N VAL A 141 0.69 4.13 -21.19
CA VAL A 141 1.19 3.07 -20.32
C VAL A 141 0.83 1.69 -20.90
N PRO A 142 1.76 0.75 -21.06
CA PRO A 142 1.49 -0.59 -21.56
C PRO A 142 0.78 -1.46 -20.49
N ILE A 143 -0.01 -2.43 -20.93
CA ILE A 143 -0.71 -3.36 -20.02
C ILE A 143 0.29 -4.20 -19.21
N SER A 144 1.45 -4.54 -19.79
CA SER A 144 2.53 -5.23 -19.08
C SER A 144 2.99 -4.48 -17.83
N ASN A 145 2.93 -3.15 -17.83
CA ASN A 145 3.26 -2.36 -16.64
C ASN A 145 2.39 -2.75 -15.43
N TYR A 146 1.09 -2.85 -15.61
CA TYR A 146 0.17 -3.26 -14.52
C TYR A 146 0.42 -4.69 -14.04
N VAL A 147 0.80 -5.60 -14.94
CA VAL A 147 1.25 -6.94 -14.57
C VAL A 147 2.54 -6.87 -13.76
N GLY A 148 3.45 -6.00 -14.13
CA GLY A 148 4.71 -5.75 -13.40
C GLY A 148 4.46 -5.19 -12.00
N TRP A 149 3.58 -4.22 -11.85
CA TRP A 149 3.19 -3.66 -10.55
C TRP A 149 2.53 -4.71 -9.65
N PHE A 150 1.64 -5.54 -10.22
CA PHE A 150 1.08 -6.68 -9.49
C PHE A 150 2.19 -7.64 -9.04
N PHE A 151 3.12 -7.98 -9.94
CA PHE A 151 4.21 -8.89 -9.67
C PHE A 151 5.12 -8.38 -8.53
N VAL A 152 5.55 -7.11 -8.60
CA VAL A 152 6.38 -6.50 -7.55
C VAL A 152 5.67 -6.55 -6.19
N ALA A 153 4.40 -6.14 -6.12
CA ALA A 153 3.64 -6.17 -4.89
C ALA A 153 3.45 -7.61 -4.39
N ALA A 154 3.09 -8.55 -5.27
CA ALA A 154 2.84 -9.93 -4.92
C ALA A 154 4.10 -10.62 -4.35
N VAL A 155 5.25 -10.43 -5.00
CA VAL A 155 6.52 -11.00 -4.54
C VAL A 155 6.96 -10.35 -3.22
N SER A 156 6.93 -9.03 -3.13
CA SER A 156 7.36 -8.28 -1.95
C SER A 156 6.52 -8.62 -0.73
N VAL A 157 5.19 -8.56 -0.85
CA VAL A 157 4.26 -8.87 0.25
C VAL A 157 4.40 -10.34 0.66
N ARG A 158 4.57 -11.27 -0.30
CA ARG A 158 4.70 -12.68 0.03
C ARG A 158 5.99 -13.00 0.78
N ILE A 159 7.11 -12.44 0.35
CA ILE A 159 8.40 -12.57 1.06
C ILE A 159 8.29 -11.96 2.46
N PHE A 160 7.70 -10.77 2.56
CA PHE A 160 7.51 -10.11 3.86
C PHE A 160 6.65 -10.95 4.81
N GLN A 161 5.50 -11.46 4.36
CA GLN A 161 4.61 -12.33 5.16
C GLN A 161 5.33 -13.58 5.66
N TRP A 162 6.20 -14.16 4.83
CA TRP A 162 6.99 -15.34 5.20
C TRP A 162 8.04 -15.00 6.27
N LEU A 163 8.76 -13.89 6.12
CA LEU A 163 9.76 -13.42 7.07
C LEU A 163 9.13 -12.96 8.39
N GLU A 164 8.07 -12.15 8.33
CA GLU A 164 7.36 -11.68 9.53
C GLU A 164 6.94 -12.85 10.41
N GLY A 165 6.38 -13.90 9.81
CA GLY A 165 5.95 -15.08 10.53
C GLY A 165 7.08 -15.87 11.22
N ARG A 166 8.34 -15.66 10.81
CA ARG A 166 9.52 -16.31 11.40
C ARG A 166 10.26 -15.44 12.40
N LEU A 167 10.30 -14.13 12.15
CA LEU A 167 11.09 -13.19 12.95
C LEU A 167 10.30 -12.61 14.12
N ARG A 168 8.99 -12.68 14.07
CA ARG A 168 8.13 -12.10 15.07
C ARG A 168 8.18 -12.90 16.37
N ARG A 169 8.27 -12.17 17.49
CA ARG A 169 8.16 -12.71 18.86
C ARG A 169 6.80 -12.29 19.43
N PRO A 170 5.86 -13.23 19.62
CA PRO A 170 4.57 -12.92 20.25
C PRO A 170 4.76 -12.27 21.63
N GLY A 171 3.86 -11.33 21.99
CA GLY A 171 3.91 -10.66 23.28
C GLY A 171 4.94 -9.55 23.44
N VAL A 172 5.95 -9.48 22.57
CA VAL A 172 6.98 -8.43 22.63
C VAL A 172 6.53 -7.22 21.79
N LYS A 173 6.55 -6.03 22.40
CA LYS A 173 6.27 -4.77 21.69
C LYS A 173 7.47 -4.41 20.81
N PRO A 174 7.31 -4.36 19.48
CA PRO A 174 8.41 -3.96 18.60
C PRO A 174 8.78 -2.49 18.78
N LEU A 175 10.04 -2.16 18.54
CA LEU A 175 10.52 -0.77 18.53
C LEU A 175 9.75 0.06 17.50
N GLY A 176 9.35 1.28 17.88
CA GLY A 176 8.60 2.21 17.00
C GLY A 176 7.10 1.96 16.93
N VAL A 177 6.57 0.92 17.57
CA VAL A 177 5.10 0.76 17.70
C VAL A 177 4.56 1.75 18.72
N MET A 178 3.66 2.61 18.28
CA MET A 178 2.97 3.63 19.11
C MET A 178 1.50 3.25 19.26
N PRO A 179 1.13 2.41 20.24
CA PRO A 179 -0.25 1.95 20.39
C PRO A 179 -1.21 3.06 20.81
N GLY A 180 -0.71 4.15 21.41
CA GLY A 180 -1.52 5.30 21.84
C GLY A 180 -2.00 6.23 20.72
N ILE A 181 -1.52 6.08 19.48
CA ILE A 181 -2.03 6.89 18.35
C ILE A 181 -3.47 6.46 18.05
N PRO A 182 -4.45 7.40 18.16
CA PRO A 182 -5.83 7.09 17.83
C PRO A 182 -6.00 6.87 16.32
N SER A 183 -6.99 6.07 15.95
CA SER A 183 -7.34 5.77 14.55
C SER A 183 -6.17 5.36 13.66
N ARG A 184 -5.15 4.72 14.24
CA ARG A 184 -3.94 4.30 13.52
C ARG A 184 -4.22 3.35 12.34
N ALA A 185 -5.36 2.67 12.34
CA ALA A 185 -5.84 1.86 11.23
C ALA A 185 -6.04 2.69 9.95
N LEU A 186 -6.29 3.99 10.08
CA LEU A 186 -6.53 4.88 8.95
C LEU A 186 -5.26 5.54 8.39
N LEU A 187 -4.10 5.47 9.06
CA LEU A 187 -2.89 6.20 8.62
C LEU A 187 -2.39 5.74 7.25
N GLY A 188 -2.30 4.43 7.03
CA GLY A 188 -1.89 3.90 5.74
C GLY A 188 -2.94 4.12 4.63
N PRO A 189 -4.23 3.81 4.87
CA PRO A 189 -5.31 4.18 3.95
C PRO A 189 -5.38 5.68 3.64
N ALA A 190 -5.10 6.56 4.60
CA ALA A 190 -5.02 8.00 4.38
C ALA A 190 -3.84 8.38 3.45
N LEU A 191 -2.68 7.72 3.62
CA LEU A 191 -1.57 7.90 2.70
C LEU A 191 -1.95 7.46 1.29
N TYR A 192 -2.54 6.26 1.14
CA TYR A 192 -3.02 5.74 -0.14
C TYR A 192 -4.01 6.70 -0.81
N GLY A 193 -5.05 7.12 -0.08
CA GLY A 193 -6.05 8.07 -0.56
C GLY A 193 -5.44 9.44 -0.89
N GLY A 194 -4.49 9.93 -0.09
CA GLY A 194 -3.78 11.18 -0.32
C GLY A 194 -3.00 11.18 -1.64
N ILE A 195 -2.31 10.08 -1.96
CA ILE A 195 -1.59 9.92 -3.23
C ILE A 195 -2.57 9.94 -4.41
N VAL A 196 -3.69 9.21 -4.31
CA VAL A 196 -4.73 9.18 -5.34
C VAL A 196 -5.35 10.55 -5.57
N VAL A 197 -5.72 11.24 -4.50
CA VAL A 197 -6.30 12.60 -4.58
C VAL A 197 -5.29 13.57 -5.19
N PHE A 198 -4.03 13.50 -4.77
CA PHE A 198 -2.95 14.30 -5.34
C PHE A 198 -2.81 14.04 -6.84
N ALA A 199 -2.72 12.77 -7.27
CA ALA A 199 -2.54 12.42 -8.67
C ALA A 199 -3.73 12.87 -9.54
N ILE A 200 -4.97 12.65 -9.09
CA ILE A 200 -6.18 13.13 -9.79
C ILE A 200 -6.20 14.67 -9.89
N THR A 201 -5.85 15.35 -8.80
CA THR A 201 -5.77 16.83 -8.78
C THR A 201 -4.73 17.34 -9.79
N MET A 202 -3.57 16.70 -9.86
CA MET A 202 -2.53 17.07 -10.83
C MET A 202 -2.98 16.79 -12.25
N LEU A 203 -3.68 15.68 -12.53
CA LEU A 203 -4.23 15.39 -13.85
C LEU A 203 -5.21 16.49 -14.33
N PHE A 204 -6.10 16.97 -13.45
CA PHE A 204 -6.95 18.12 -13.77
C PHE A 204 -6.13 19.38 -14.03
N ARG A 205 -5.12 19.66 -13.20
CA ARG A 205 -4.27 20.86 -13.33
C ARG A 205 -3.48 20.92 -14.65
N ILE A 206 -3.01 19.78 -15.14
CA ILE A 206 -2.28 19.71 -16.43
C ILE A 206 -3.21 19.60 -17.65
N GLY A 207 -4.52 19.69 -17.45
CA GLY A 207 -5.50 19.59 -18.53
C GLY A 207 -5.75 18.17 -19.05
N ALA A 208 -5.30 17.12 -18.35
CA ALA A 208 -5.50 15.72 -18.71
C ALA A 208 -6.86 15.19 -18.22
N GLN A 209 -7.94 15.89 -18.55
CA GLN A 209 -9.28 15.68 -17.99
C GLN A 209 -9.82 14.26 -18.22
N GLN A 210 -9.56 13.65 -19.39
CA GLN A 210 -10.03 12.28 -19.68
C GLN A 210 -9.45 11.28 -18.69
N ILE A 211 -8.14 11.39 -18.38
CA ILE A 211 -7.47 10.53 -17.42
C ILE A 211 -7.98 10.82 -16.01
N ALA A 212 -8.13 12.09 -15.66
CA ALA A 212 -8.64 12.50 -14.35
C ALA A 212 -10.04 11.93 -14.08
N TRP A 213 -10.96 12.04 -15.03
CA TRP A 213 -12.31 11.46 -14.89
C TRP A 213 -12.29 9.94 -14.88
N ALA A 214 -11.50 9.28 -15.72
CA ALA A 214 -11.32 7.83 -15.67
C ALA A 214 -10.85 7.39 -14.26
N SER A 215 -9.91 8.10 -13.70
CA SER A 215 -9.40 7.86 -12.34
C SER A 215 -10.48 8.07 -11.27
N VAL A 216 -11.30 9.12 -11.38
CA VAL A 216 -12.45 9.35 -10.47
C VAL A 216 -13.42 8.18 -10.53
N PHE A 217 -13.76 7.68 -11.73
CA PHE A 217 -14.66 6.52 -11.89
C PHE A 217 -14.09 5.23 -11.28
N ILE A 218 -12.78 5.05 -11.25
CA ILE A 218 -12.12 3.91 -10.59
C ILE A 218 -12.16 4.07 -9.05
N PHE A 219 -11.85 5.27 -8.55
CA PHE A 219 -11.60 5.46 -7.12
C PHE A 219 -12.83 5.86 -6.30
N VAL A 220 -13.89 6.40 -6.90
CA VAL A 220 -15.14 6.66 -6.17
C VAL A 220 -15.79 5.37 -5.67
N PRO A 221 -15.96 4.31 -6.47
CA PRO A 221 -16.46 3.02 -5.98
C PRO A 221 -15.53 2.40 -4.93
N PHE A 222 -14.20 2.52 -5.11
CA PHE A 222 -13.22 2.04 -4.14
C PHE A 222 -13.34 2.76 -2.79
N ALA A 223 -13.44 4.08 -2.78
CA ALA A 223 -13.64 4.86 -1.57
C ALA A 223 -14.98 4.51 -0.89
N ALA A 224 -16.04 4.35 -1.68
CA ALA A 224 -17.35 3.92 -1.18
C ALA A 224 -17.28 2.54 -0.52
N MET A 225 -16.55 1.59 -1.11
CA MET A 225 -16.30 0.27 -0.51
C MET A 225 -15.56 0.39 0.83
N VAL A 226 -14.49 1.17 0.92
CA VAL A 226 -13.73 1.37 2.16
C VAL A 226 -14.61 2.01 3.23
N ILE A 227 -15.37 3.06 2.88
CA ILE A 227 -16.31 3.73 3.80
C ILE A 227 -17.37 2.73 4.28
N HIS A 228 -17.93 1.94 3.38
CA HIS A 228 -18.93 0.91 3.73
C HIS A 228 -18.36 -0.09 4.76
N ILE A 229 -17.14 -0.59 4.55
CA ILE A 229 -16.48 -1.53 5.47
C ILE A 229 -16.26 -0.88 6.84
N VAL A 230 -15.80 0.37 6.88
CA VAL A 230 -15.54 1.08 8.15
C VAL A 230 -16.82 1.45 8.90
N THR A 231 -17.94 1.57 8.21
CA THR A 231 -19.23 1.95 8.82
C THR A 231 -20.14 0.77 9.10
N ARG A 232 -19.92 -0.38 8.46
CA ARG A 232 -20.78 -1.56 8.59
C ARG A 232 -20.57 -2.26 9.95
N PRO A 233 -21.63 -2.54 10.75
CA PRO A 233 -21.52 -3.21 12.04
C PRO A 233 -20.84 -4.58 11.99
N ASP A 234 -21.11 -5.38 10.97
CA ASP A 234 -20.55 -6.73 10.78
C ASP A 234 -19.02 -6.73 10.54
N SER A 235 -18.42 -5.56 10.28
CA SER A 235 -16.98 -5.42 10.16
C SER A 235 -16.25 -5.36 11.49
N TYR A 236 -17.00 -5.20 12.60
CA TYR A 236 -16.42 -5.08 13.92
C TYR A 236 -16.26 -6.46 14.58
N GLY A 237 -15.10 -6.64 15.22
CA GLY A 237 -14.78 -7.90 15.89
C GLY A 237 -15.58 -8.11 17.16
N ASN A 238 -15.87 -9.37 17.43
CA ASN A 238 -16.43 -9.85 18.70
C ASN A 238 -15.32 -10.04 19.76
N ASP A 239 -15.71 -10.44 20.98
CA ASP A 239 -14.78 -10.66 22.10
C ASP A 239 -13.67 -11.66 21.75
N GLU A 240 -13.97 -12.70 21.00
CA GLU A 240 -12.98 -13.69 20.54
C GLU A 240 -11.92 -13.06 19.60
N ALA A 241 -12.32 -12.12 18.73
CA ALA A 241 -11.39 -11.40 17.88
C ALA A 241 -10.48 -10.46 18.70
N ILE A 242 -11.04 -9.80 19.73
CA ILE A 242 -10.31 -8.97 20.67
C ILE A 242 -9.31 -9.82 21.46
N GLU A 243 -9.72 -10.95 22.00
CA GLU A 243 -8.84 -11.85 22.75
C GLU A 243 -7.69 -12.38 21.91
N ARG A 244 -7.97 -12.84 20.70
CA ARG A 244 -6.92 -13.28 19.74
C ARG A 244 -5.94 -12.17 19.43
N HIS A 245 -6.42 -10.96 19.20
CA HIS A 245 -5.58 -9.80 18.95
C HIS A 245 -4.69 -9.48 20.16
N LEU A 246 -5.27 -9.40 21.37
CA LEU A 246 -4.55 -9.07 22.59
C LEU A 246 -3.59 -10.18 23.03
N ALA A 247 -3.86 -11.45 22.73
CA ALA A 247 -2.93 -12.54 22.96
C ALA A 247 -1.62 -12.36 22.16
N GLU A 248 -1.71 -11.83 20.94
CA GLU A 248 -0.53 -11.54 20.13
C GLU A 248 0.09 -10.15 20.41
N PHE A 249 -0.74 -9.16 20.79
CA PHE A 249 -0.35 -7.76 20.97
C PHE A 249 -0.82 -7.20 22.34
N PRO A 250 -0.33 -7.74 23.47
CA PRO A 250 -0.81 -7.36 24.81
C PRO A 250 -0.59 -5.87 25.12
N TYR A 251 0.35 -5.21 24.46
CA TYR A 251 0.59 -3.78 24.60
C TYR A 251 -0.53 -2.88 24.03
N ASN A 252 -1.53 -3.45 23.35
CA ASN A 252 -2.75 -2.75 22.93
C ASN A 252 -3.85 -2.78 23.98
N ALA A 253 -3.74 -3.61 25.04
CA ALA A 253 -4.78 -3.75 26.07
C ALA A 253 -5.26 -2.43 26.69
N PRO A 254 -4.41 -1.40 26.94
CA PRO A 254 -4.90 -0.13 27.48
C PRO A 254 -5.83 0.65 26.55
N PHE A 255 -5.88 0.29 25.26
CA PHE A 255 -6.62 1.01 24.21
C PHE A 255 -7.79 0.21 23.64
N ILE A 256 -7.96 -1.05 24.05
CA ILE A 256 -9.00 -1.97 23.58
C ILE A 256 -9.71 -2.52 24.81
N GLU A 257 -10.91 -2.01 25.11
CA GLU A 257 -11.75 -2.52 26.18
C GLU A 257 -12.47 -3.79 25.71
N ARG A 258 -12.60 -4.77 26.60
CA ARG A 258 -13.52 -5.89 26.37
C ARG A 258 -14.93 -5.32 26.39
N VAL A 259 -15.76 -5.72 25.45
CA VAL A 259 -17.20 -5.44 25.51
C VAL A 259 -17.72 -6.28 26.69
N GLU A 260 -17.97 -5.65 27.84
CA GLU A 260 -18.67 -6.33 28.93
C GLU A 260 -20.01 -6.84 28.38
N SER A 261 -20.15 -8.14 28.31
CA SER A 261 -21.42 -8.76 27.92
C SER A 261 -22.48 -8.27 28.88
N HIS A 262 -23.49 -7.55 28.40
CA HIS A 262 -24.64 -7.12 29.16
C HIS A 262 -25.53 -8.30 29.66
N ALA A 263 -25.00 -9.53 29.58
CA ALA A 263 -25.71 -10.75 30.05
C ALA A 263 -25.70 -10.92 31.57
N ASP A 264 -24.89 -10.16 32.31
CA ASP A 264 -24.76 -10.34 33.77
C ASP A 264 -25.51 -9.28 34.62
N LYS A 265 -26.40 -8.50 34.01
CA LYS A 265 -27.28 -7.54 34.70
C LYS A 265 -28.77 -7.87 34.48
N ARG A 266 -29.18 -9.13 34.68
CA ARG A 266 -30.59 -9.46 34.89
C ARG A 266 -30.76 -10.39 36.08
#